data_ae68b976775f44aa2893ca1bdbe86ab4
#
_entry.id   ae68b976775f44aa2893ca1bdbe86ab4
#
_cell.length_a   1.000
_cell.length_b   1.000
_cell.length_c   1.000
_cell.angle_alpha   90.00
_cell.angle_beta   90.00
_cell.angle_gamma   90.00
#
_symmetry.space_group_name_H-M   'P 1'
#
loop_
_entity.id
_entity.type
_entity.pdbx_description
1 polymer ?
#
loop_
_entity_poly.entity_id
_entity_poly.type
_entity_poly.pdbx_seq_one_letter_code
_entity_poly.pdbx_strand_id
1 'polypeptide(L)'
;MNTAVGAAGGGGAVRERDRSFALWSSTGAFTVCFAAWTIFSILGVQVKKDLALSDFEFGLLVGTPILTGSLIRLVLGIWADQYGGRIVYTLVMLAAAVATFLLSFAYDYTTFLLAALGVGIAGGSFSVGVAYVSKWYPKEKQGTALGIFGAGNVGSAVTKFLAPAVMVALGWQAVAYIWAAALAVTAVLFWVTTKDDPDLAARRARGVQPESFAAMMAPLANLQVWRFSLYYFFVFGGFVALALWLPRYYVGVYGLDIVTAGMLGAAYSIPGSLFRVLGGTLSDKYGARAVMYWTFIGSTICTFLLSYPATHYVVAGIRGPIEFEIALGFVPFMALTMALGFFMSLGKAAVYKHIPVYYPGRVGSVGGVVGLIGGLGGFILPIAFGAMNDLVGVWTSCFMLLFVIVAVSLAWMHGAIRLMERRAHPALARPQDLPEALTMGAPAPQGRPTLPTGRAVAGE
;
A
#
# COMPACT_ATOMS: atom_id res chain seq x y z
N MET A 1 19.02 -22.74 53.76
CA MET A 1 17.82 -21.85 53.63
C MET A 1 17.97 -21.04 52.38
N ASN A 2 17.47 -21.56 51.26
CA ASN A 2 17.46 -20.89 49.93
C ASN A 2 16.14 -20.21 49.78
N THR A 3 16.10 -18.91 49.81
CA THR A 3 14.99 -18.09 49.39
C THR A 3 15.14 -17.75 47.94
N ALA A 4 14.45 -18.49 47.07
CA ALA A 4 14.25 -18.14 45.68
C ALA A 4 13.32 -16.90 45.60
N VAL A 5 13.88 -15.78 45.15
CA VAL A 5 13.11 -14.60 44.80
C VAL A 5 12.43 -14.89 43.46
N GLY A 6 11.16 -15.20 43.48
CA GLY A 6 10.33 -15.37 42.32
C GLY A 6 10.16 -14.04 41.59
N ALA A 7 10.67 -13.94 40.37
CA ALA A 7 10.37 -12.88 39.45
C ALA A 7 8.90 -13.01 39.02
N ALA A 8 8.03 -12.20 39.60
CA ALA A 8 6.64 -12.03 39.17
C ALA A 8 6.62 -11.23 37.87
N GLY A 9 6.82 -11.90 36.75
CA GLY A 9 6.53 -11.40 35.41
C GLY A 9 5.08 -11.68 35.07
N GLY A 10 4.14 -10.78 35.46
CA GLY A 10 2.73 -10.85 35.15
C GLY A 10 2.39 -10.50 33.69
N GLY A 11 2.97 -11.22 32.74
CA GLY A 11 2.53 -11.22 31.34
C GLY A 11 1.68 -12.47 31.09
N GLY A 12 0.36 -12.39 31.29
CA GLY A 12 -0.55 -13.46 30.92
C GLY A 12 -0.28 -13.88 29.49
N ALA A 13 0.01 -15.17 29.24
CA ALA A 13 0.25 -15.71 27.92
C ALA A 13 -0.89 -15.31 27.00
N VAL A 14 -0.58 -14.53 25.92
CA VAL A 14 -1.56 -14.10 24.93
C VAL A 14 -2.19 -15.36 24.33
N ARG A 15 -3.51 -15.50 24.51
CA ARG A 15 -4.22 -16.67 24.00
C ARG A 15 -4.16 -16.66 22.46
N GLU A 16 -3.84 -17.78 21.85
CA GLU A 16 -3.73 -17.91 20.39
C GLU A 16 -5.05 -17.55 19.69
N ARG A 17 -6.17 -17.86 20.31
CA ARG A 17 -7.50 -17.45 19.86
C ARG A 17 -7.63 -15.92 19.76
N ASP A 18 -7.23 -15.17 20.78
CA ASP A 18 -7.34 -13.71 20.79
C ASP A 18 -6.43 -13.08 19.72
N ARG A 19 -5.24 -13.65 19.52
CA ARG A 19 -4.30 -13.29 18.45
C ARG A 19 -4.92 -13.50 17.06
N SER A 20 -5.54 -14.67 16.84
CA SER A 20 -6.19 -14.99 15.57
C SER A 20 -7.38 -14.06 15.31
N PHE A 21 -8.21 -13.79 16.32
CA PHE A 21 -9.33 -12.85 16.21
C PHE A 21 -8.84 -11.43 15.92
N ALA A 22 -7.78 -10.95 16.57
CA ALA A 22 -7.20 -9.64 16.30
C ALA A 22 -6.75 -9.52 14.85
N LEU A 23 -6.11 -10.55 14.28
CA LEU A 23 -5.65 -10.54 12.89
C LEU A 23 -6.81 -10.56 11.90
N TRP A 24 -7.69 -11.56 12.00
CA TRP A 24 -8.74 -11.75 10.99
C TRP A 24 -9.82 -10.68 11.05
N SER A 25 -10.20 -10.21 12.25
CA SER A 25 -11.11 -9.07 12.39
C SER A 25 -10.50 -7.79 11.83
N SER A 26 -9.21 -7.55 12.07
CA SER A 26 -8.50 -6.40 11.48
C SER A 26 -8.40 -6.50 9.95
N THR A 27 -8.15 -7.70 9.41
CA THR A 27 -8.09 -7.93 7.96
C THR A 27 -9.46 -7.68 7.32
N GLY A 28 -10.54 -8.19 7.92
CA GLY A 28 -11.91 -7.95 7.47
C GLY A 28 -12.27 -6.46 7.55
N ALA A 29 -11.99 -5.81 8.67
CA ALA A 29 -12.21 -4.38 8.85
C ALA A 29 -11.43 -3.55 7.82
N PHE A 30 -10.16 -3.90 7.57
CA PHE A 30 -9.36 -3.22 6.54
C PHE A 30 -9.93 -3.45 5.13
N THR A 31 -10.44 -4.65 4.84
CA THR A 31 -11.09 -4.93 3.56
C THR A 31 -12.29 -4.01 3.33
N VAL A 32 -13.16 -3.85 4.33
CA VAL A 32 -14.35 -2.98 4.22
C VAL A 32 -13.94 -1.51 4.14
N CYS A 33 -12.97 -1.07 4.96
CA CYS A 33 -12.42 0.28 4.87
C CYS A 33 -11.81 0.57 3.50
N PHE A 34 -11.05 -0.37 2.95
CA PHE A 34 -10.42 -0.20 1.63
C PHE A 34 -11.45 -0.20 0.50
N ALA A 35 -12.54 -0.98 0.65
CA ALA A 35 -13.69 -0.94 -0.25
C ALA A 35 -14.33 0.46 -0.28
N ALA A 36 -14.62 1.04 0.89
CA ALA A 36 -15.17 2.39 0.97
C ALA A 36 -14.18 3.45 0.45
N TRP A 37 -12.91 3.31 0.79
CA TRP A 37 -11.86 4.25 0.36
C TRP A 37 -11.71 4.37 -1.16
N THR A 38 -12.01 3.30 -1.89
CA THR A 38 -11.93 3.25 -3.35
C THR A 38 -13.29 3.37 -4.05
N ILE A 39 -14.35 3.79 -3.35
CA ILE A 39 -15.72 3.86 -3.86
C ILE A 39 -15.84 4.71 -5.14
N PHE A 40 -15.07 5.80 -5.22
CA PHE A 40 -15.07 6.70 -6.37
C PHE A 40 -14.48 6.08 -7.64
N SER A 41 -13.83 4.90 -7.57
CA SER A 41 -13.42 4.17 -8.78
C SER A 41 -14.61 3.78 -9.67
N ILE A 42 -15.81 3.68 -9.09
CA ILE A 42 -17.07 3.35 -9.78
C ILE A 42 -17.99 4.57 -9.77
N LEU A 43 -18.31 5.12 -8.59
CA LEU A 43 -19.19 6.29 -8.50
C LEU A 43 -18.63 7.48 -9.30
N GLY A 44 -17.31 7.67 -9.27
CA GLY A 44 -16.66 8.75 -10.02
C GLY A 44 -16.90 8.68 -11.53
N VAL A 45 -17.03 7.48 -12.11
CA VAL A 45 -17.36 7.32 -13.53
C VAL A 45 -18.77 7.82 -13.83
N GLN A 46 -19.74 7.54 -12.96
CA GLN A 46 -21.10 8.06 -13.09
C GLN A 46 -21.14 9.58 -12.87
N VAL A 47 -20.50 10.06 -11.80
CA VAL A 47 -20.42 11.51 -11.49
C VAL A 47 -19.77 12.29 -12.63
N LYS A 48 -18.69 11.74 -13.24
CA LYS A 48 -18.05 12.33 -14.42
C LYS A 48 -19.05 12.50 -15.57
N LYS A 49 -19.86 11.48 -15.81
CA LYS A 49 -20.89 11.53 -16.87
C LYS A 49 -21.98 12.55 -16.56
N ASP A 50 -22.49 12.56 -15.32
CA ASP A 50 -23.61 13.39 -14.90
C ASP A 50 -23.26 14.88 -14.84
N LEU A 51 -22.02 15.19 -14.40
CA LEU A 51 -21.53 16.57 -14.26
C LEU A 51 -20.62 17.01 -15.43
N ALA A 52 -20.45 16.20 -16.47
CA ALA A 52 -19.59 16.45 -17.62
C ALA A 52 -18.15 16.86 -17.26
N LEU A 53 -17.56 16.19 -16.25
CA LEU A 53 -16.23 16.52 -15.75
C LEU A 53 -15.14 16.20 -16.79
N SER A 54 -14.07 17.03 -16.82
CA SER A 54 -12.83 16.70 -17.52
C SER A 54 -12.14 15.46 -16.91
N ASP A 55 -11.16 14.90 -17.59
CA ASP A 55 -10.38 13.78 -17.04
C ASP A 55 -9.50 14.22 -15.86
N PHE A 56 -9.04 15.47 -15.86
CA PHE A 56 -8.36 16.08 -14.72
C PHE A 56 -9.26 16.17 -13.47
N GLU A 57 -10.48 16.70 -13.61
CA GLU A 57 -11.45 16.80 -12.52
C GLU A 57 -11.84 15.42 -11.98
N PHE A 58 -12.03 14.45 -12.87
CA PHE A 58 -12.23 13.05 -12.49
C PHE A 58 -11.03 12.50 -11.69
N GLY A 59 -9.80 12.74 -12.16
CA GLY A 59 -8.58 12.34 -11.47
C GLY A 59 -8.49 12.93 -10.06
N LEU A 60 -8.83 14.23 -9.93
CA LEU A 60 -8.88 14.92 -8.64
C LEU A 60 -9.95 14.30 -7.72
N LEU A 61 -11.15 14.05 -8.24
CA LEU A 61 -12.24 13.46 -7.47
C LEU A 61 -11.87 12.08 -6.91
N VAL A 62 -11.38 11.17 -7.76
CA VAL A 62 -11.04 9.81 -7.32
C VAL A 62 -9.79 9.76 -6.45
N GLY A 63 -8.89 10.72 -6.61
CA GLY A 63 -7.68 10.85 -5.80
C GLY A 63 -7.93 11.47 -4.42
N THR A 64 -8.93 12.32 -4.28
CA THR A 64 -9.18 13.09 -3.03
C THR A 64 -9.32 12.21 -1.77
N PRO A 65 -10.02 11.07 -1.77
CA PRO A 65 -10.04 10.19 -0.61
C PRO A 65 -8.64 9.68 -0.24
N ILE A 66 -7.78 9.50 -1.24
CA ILE A 66 -6.43 8.99 -1.01
C ILE A 66 -5.56 10.03 -0.32
N LEU A 67 -5.77 11.31 -0.63
CA LEU A 67 -5.09 12.41 0.07
C LEU A 67 -5.35 12.36 1.58
N THR A 68 -6.62 12.43 1.98
CA THR A 68 -7.00 12.39 3.39
C THR A 68 -6.52 11.11 4.06
N GLY A 69 -6.75 9.95 3.41
CA GLY A 69 -6.34 8.67 3.96
C GLY A 69 -4.83 8.55 4.14
N SER A 70 -4.02 9.19 3.30
CA SER A 70 -2.56 9.19 3.42
C SER A 70 -2.09 10.11 4.54
N LEU A 71 -2.60 11.32 4.62
CA LEU A 71 -2.20 12.32 5.63
C LEU A 71 -2.57 11.90 7.06
N ILE A 72 -3.80 11.40 7.23
CA ILE A 72 -4.32 11.05 8.56
C ILE A 72 -3.61 9.84 9.18
N ARG A 73 -2.91 9.02 8.39
CA ARG A 73 -2.15 7.84 8.87
C ARG A 73 -1.16 8.17 9.97
N LEU A 74 -0.49 9.32 9.87
CA LEU A 74 0.48 9.75 10.88
C LEU A 74 -0.21 9.99 12.22
N VAL A 75 -1.30 10.75 12.22
CA VAL A 75 -2.07 11.08 13.42
C VAL A 75 -2.70 9.82 14.02
N LEU A 76 -3.32 9.00 13.20
CA LEU A 76 -3.99 7.78 13.64
C LEU A 76 -3.00 6.71 14.15
N GLY A 77 -1.78 6.67 13.62
CA GLY A 77 -0.71 5.83 14.16
C GLY A 77 -0.36 6.21 15.60
N ILE A 78 -0.18 7.53 15.86
CA ILE A 78 0.07 8.06 17.19
C ILE A 78 -1.11 7.75 18.13
N TRP A 79 -2.34 7.99 17.68
CA TRP A 79 -3.53 7.71 18.50
C TRP A 79 -3.70 6.22 18.80
N ALA A 80 -3.38 5.33 17.86
CA ALA A 80 -3.40 3.88 18.09
C ALA A 80 -2.40 3.45 19.18
N ASP A 81 -1.24 4.11 19.24
CA ASP A 81 -0.26 3.86 20.28
C ASP A 81 -0.67 4.45 21.64
N GLN A 82 -1.33 5.58 21.65
CA GLN A 82 -1.73 6.32 22.85
C GLN A 82 -3.01 5.77 23.46
N TYR A 83 -4.05 5.59 22.65
CA TYR A 83 -5.40 5.23 23.11
C TYR A 83 -5.71 3.74 22.95
N GLY A 84 -4.90 3.02 22.18
CA GLY A 84 -5.09 1.62 21.83
C GLY A 84 -5.72 1.43 20.45
N GLY A 85 -5.23 0.41 19.74
CA GLY A 85 -5.64 0.16 18.35
C GLY A 85 -7.13 -0.16 18.21
N ARG A 86 -7.73 -0.88 19.17
CA ARG A 86 -9.15 -1.26 19.15
C ARG A 86 -10.09 -0.06 19.08
N ILE A 87 -9.96 0.90 19.99
CA ILE A 87 -10.83 2.08 20.04
C ILE A 87 -10.62 2.98 18.82
N VAL A 88 -9.35 3.24 18.44
CA VAL A 88 -9.05 4.11 17.31
C VAL A 88 -9.55 3.51 16.00
N TYR A 89 -9.40 2.20 15.80
CA TYR A 89 -9.91 1.53 14.61
C TYR A 89 -11.43 1.61 14.50
N THR A 90 -12.13 1.36 15.61
CA THR A 90 -13.60 1.48 15.66
C THR A 90 -14.06 2.90 15.32
N LEU A 91 -13.42 3.92 15.92
CA LEU A 91 -13.77 5.33 15.66
C LEU A 91 -13.50 5.73 14.21
N VAL A 92 -12.39 5.25 13.60
CA VAL A 92 -12.09 5.48 12.19
C VAL A 92 -13.17 4.89 11.28
N MET A 93 -13.63 3.66 11.57
CA MET A 93 -14.70 3.03 10.79
C MET A 93 -16.03 3.77 10.94
N LEU A 94 -16.39 4.21 12.15
CA LEU A 94 -17.62 4.97 12.37
C LEU A 94 -17.56 6.35 11.71
N ALA A 95 -16.45 7.07 11.81
CA ALA A 95 -16.28 8.36 11.14
C ALA A 95 -16.36 8.21 9.61
N ALA A 96 -15.72 7.16 9.05
CA ALA A 96 -15.81 6.84 7.64
C ALA A 96 -17.24 6.43 7.22
N ALA A 97 -17.98 5.71 8.08
CA ALA A 97 -19.37 5.35 7.82
C ALA A 97 -20.27 6.61 7.70
N VAL A 98 -20.13 7.54 8.65
CA VAL A 98 -20.85 8.82 8.62
C VAL A 98 -20.52 9.61 7.34
N ALA A 99 -19.23 9.73 7.01
CA ALA A 99 -18.80 10.44 5.81
C ALA A 99 -19.31 9.77 4.51
N THR A 100 -19.29 8.44 4.46
CA THR A 100 -19.81 7.67 3.32
C THR A 100 -21.33 7.79 3.21
N PHE A 101 -22.05 7.87 4.33
CA PHE A 101 -23.48 8.16 4.33
C PHE A 101 -23.77 9.57 3.81
N LEU A 102 -23.01 10.57 4.28
CA LEU A 102 -23.17 11.96 3.83
C LEU A 102 -22.85 12.15 2.33
N LEU A 103 -22.02 11.28 1.74
CA LEU A 103 -21.78 11.28 0.29
C LEU A 103 -23.07 11.18 -0.51
N SER A 104 -24.10 10.47 -0.02
CA SER A 104 -25.38 10.32 -0.72
C SER A 104 -26.15 11.63 -0.94
N PHE A 105 -25.79 12.70 -0.24
CA PHE A 105 -26.37 14.04 -0.36
C PHE A 105 -25.58 14.98 -1.29
N ALA A 106 -24.45 14.51 -1.85
CA ALA A 106 -23.68 15.32 -2.78
C ALA A 106 -24.44 15.51 -4.11
N TYR A 107 -24.42 16.73 -4.65
CA TYR A 107 -25.17 17.10 -5.84
C TYR A 107 -24.36 17.90 -6.87
N ASP A 108 -23.22 18.47 -6.48
CA ASP A 108 -22.29 19.19 -7.34
C ASP A 108 -20.85 18.75 -7.11
N TYR A 109 -19.95 19.17 -7.98
CA TYR A 109 -18.55 18.77 -7.92
C TYR A 109 -17.88 19.11 -6.58
N THR A 110 -18.17 20.26 -6.01
CA THR A 110 -17.60 20.71 -4.72
C THR A 110 -18.07 19.84 -3.57
N THR A 111 -19.37 19.53 -3.52
CA THR A 111 -19.92 18.64 -2.46
C THR A 111 -19.40 17.20 -2.60
N PHE A 112 -19.20 16.70 -3.82
CA PHE A 112 -18.52 15.41 -4.04
C PHE A 112 -17.07 15.43 -3.56
N LEU A 113 -16.30 16.51 -3.79
CA LEU A 113 -14.93 16.64 -3.27
C LEU A 113 -14.90 16.69 -1.74
N LEU A 114 -15.81 17.45 -1.12
CA LEU A 114 -15.92 17.51 0.35
C LEU A 114 -16.28 16.14 0.95
N ALA A 115 -17.24 15.45 0.36
CA ALA A 115 -17.60 14.09 0.76
C ALA A 115 -16.42 13.12 0.56
N ALA A 116 -15.66 13.25 -0.53
CA ALA A 116 -14.49 12.46 -0.83
C ALA A 116 -13.37 12.64 0.22
N LEU A 117 -13.15 13.86 0.72
CA LEU A 117 -12.24 14.10 1.85
C LEU A 117 -12.67 13.33 3.11
N GLY A 118 -13.98 13.33 3.40
CA GLY A 118 -14.52 12.57 4.54
C GLY A 118 -14.39 11.05 4.38
N VAL A 119 -14.75 10.51 3.22
CA VAL A 119 -14.60 9.09 2.89
C VAL A 119 -13.13 8.66 3.00
N GLY A 120 -12.22 9.58 2.73
CA GLY A 120 -10.78 9.37 2.85
C GLY A 120 -10.31 8.90 4.24
N ILE A 121 -11.06 9.20 5.31
CA ILE A 121 -10.76 8.75 6.69
C ILE A 121 -10.59 7.22 6.74
N ALA A 122 -11.36 6.47 5.94
CA ALA A 122 -11.24 5.02 5.84
C ALA A 122 -9.83 4.54 5.49
N GLY A 123 -9.06 5.32 4.69
CA GLY A 123 -7.68 4.99 4.32
C GLY A 123 -6.68 5.04 5.47
N GLY A 124 -7.03 5.74 6.56
CA GLY A 124 -6.25 5.78 7.80
C GLY A 124 -6.25 4.46 8.58
N SER A 125 -7.24 3.59 8.33
CA SER A 125 -7.38 2.28 8.96
C SER A 125 -6.14 1.39 8.79
N PHE A 126 -5.38 1.57 7.72
CA PHE A 126 -4.15 0.82 7.48
C PHE A 126 -3.12 1.01 8.60
N SER A 127 -2.81 2.24 8.97
CA SER A 127 -1.80 2.52 10.02
C SER A 127 -2.25 2.03 11.39
N VAL A 128 -3.54 2.18 11.70
CA VAL A 128 -4.13 1.68 12.95
C VAL A 128 -4.08 0.15 13.00
N GLY A 129 -4.45 -0.51 11.92
CA GLY A 129 -4.43 -1.97 11.86
C GLY A 129 -3.01 -2.54 11.92
N VAL A 130 -2.02 -1.92 11.24
CA VAL A 130 -0.61 -2.29 11.37
C VAL A 130 -0.15 -2.16 12.83
N ALA A 131 -0.44 -1.02 13.47
CA ALA A 131 -0.08 -0.79 14.88
C ALA A 131 -0.75 -1.80 15.82
N TYR A 132 -2.04 -2.08 15.61
CA TYR A 132 -2.80 -3.02 16.44
C TYR A 132 -2.33 -4.47 16.25
N VAL A 133 -2.27 -4.97 15.01
CA VAL A 133 -1.90 -6.36 14.71
C VAL A 133 -0.46 -6.66 15.15
N SER A 134 0.47 -5.74 14.94
CA SER A 134 1.87 -5.95 15.30
C SER A 134 2.08 -6.23 16.80
N LYS A 135 1.21 -5.69 17.67
CA LYS A 135 1.30 -5.89 19.13
C LYS A 135 0.82 -7.28 19.59
N TRP A 136 0.05 -7.96 18.74
CA TRP A 136 -0.43 -9.32 19.01
C TRP A 136 0.56 -10.41 18.59
N TYR A 137 1.53 -10.09 17.73
CA TYR A 137 2.44 -11.06 17.14
C TYR A 137 3.90 -10.79 17.54
N PRO A 138 4.67 -11.84 17.89
CA PRO A 138 6.09 -11.70 18.13
C PRO A 138 6.82 -11.31 16.84
N LYS A 139 7.98 -10.66 16.96
CA LYS A 139 8.73 -10.07 15.84
C LYS A 139 8.97 -11.04 14.67
N GLU A 140 9.19 -12.32 14.98
CA GLU A 140 9.46 -13.40 14.01
C GLU A 140 8.24 -13.71 13.13
N LYS A 141 7.02 -13.48 13.64
CA LYS A 141 5.75 -13.77 12.95
C LYS A 141 5.02 -12.50 12.45
N GLN A 142 5.53 -11.31 12.77
CA GLN A 142 4.90 -10.05 12.37
C GLN A 142 4.86 -9.86 10.85
N GLY A 143 5.88 -10.28 10.12
CA GLY A 143 5.92 -10.19 8.66
C GLY A 143 4.74 -10.92 8.01
N THR A 144 4.51 -12.17 8.40
CA THR A 144 3.38 -12.97 7.92
C THR A 144 2.02 -12.37 8.34
N ALA A 145 1.89 -11.97 9.60
CA ALA A 145 0.65 -11.39 10.11
C ALA A 145 0.29 -10.07 9.39
N LEU A 146 1.26 -9.17 9.20
CA LEU A 146 1.06 -7.92 8.47
C LEU A 146 0.88 -8.14 6.96
N GLY A 147 1.45 -9.21 6.41
CA GLY A 147 1.18 -9.65 5.04
C GLY A 147 -0.28 -10.05 4.84
N ILE A 148 -0.84 -10.88 5.75
CA ILE A 148 -2.24 -11.29 5.77
C ILE A 148 -3.15 -10.07 5.94
N PHE A 149 -2.86 -9.22 6.94
CA PHE A 149 -3.58 -7.97 7.15
C PHE A 149 -3.59 -7.10 5.89
N GLY A 150 -2.43 -6.95 5.24
CA GLY A 150 -2.29 -6.14 4.03
C GLY A 150 -3.02 -6.70 2.79
N ALA A 151 -3.39 -7.99 2.79
CA ALA A 151 -4.25 -8.57 1.76
C ALA A 151 -5.66 -7.96 1.75
N GLY A 152 -6.08 -7.28 2.83
CA GLY A 152 -7.32 -6.51 2.90
C GLY A 152 -7.44 -5.40 1.84
N ASN A 153 -6.37 -5.03 1.14
CA ASN A 153 -6.44 -4.22 -0.07
C ASN A 153 -7.40 -4.79 -1.15
N VAL A 154 -7.75 -6.08 -1.05
CA VAL A 154 -8.76 -6.72 -1.92
C VAL A 154 -10.13 -6.04 -1.84
N GLY A 155 -10.39 -5.24 -0.81
CA GLY A 155 -11.59 -4.41 -0.70
C GLY A 155 -11.85 -3.55 -1.93
N SER A 156 -10.81 -3.09 -2.64
CA SER A 156 -10.98 -2.37 -3.90
C SER A 156 -11.60 -3.26 -5.01
N ALA A 157 -11.32 -4.56 -5.00
CA ALA A 157 -11.98 -5.50 -5.91
C ALA A 157 -13.44 -5.74 -5.52
N VAL A 158 -13.73 -5.80 -4.20
CA VAL A 158 -15.10 -5.91 -3.70
C VAL A 158 -15.96 -4.75 -4.20
N THR A 159 -15.48 -3.52 -4.08
CA THR A 159 -16.20 -2.34 -4.60
C THR A 159 -16.43 -2.43 -6.11
N LYS A 160 -15.39 -2.75 -6.88
CA LYS A 160 -15.50 -2.80 -8.33
C LYS A 160 -16.42 -3.92 -8.83
N PHE A 161 -16.52 -4.99 -8.06
CA PHE A 161 -17.40 -6.11 -8.39
C PHE A 161 -18.86 -5.86 -8.01
N LEU A 162 -19.11 -5.28 -6.82
CA LEU A 162 -20.47 -5.13 -6.29
C LEU A 162 -21.09 -3.77 -6.62
N ALA A 163 -20.32 -2.67 -6.51
CA ALA A 163 -20.89 -1.33 -6.65
C ALA A 163 -21.54 -1.04 -8.01
N PRO A 164 -21.02 -1.52 -9.16
CA PRO A 164 -21.69 -1.29 -10.44
C PRO A 164 -23.06 -1.94 -10.50
N ALA A 165 -23.21 -3.18 -10.02
CA ALA A 165 -24.50 -3.88 -10.01
C ALA A 165 -25.52 -3.18 -9.10
N VAL A 166 -25.10 -2.74 -7.92
CA VAL A 166 -25.93 -1.97 -6.98
C VAL A 166 -26.33 -0.62 -7.63
N MET A 167 -25.37 0.05 -8.26
CA MET A 167 -25.60 1.35 -8.90
C MET A 167 -26.60 1.26 -10.04
N VAL A 168 -26.52 0.24 -10.87
CA VAL A 168 -27.46 0.03 -11.99
C VAL A 168 -28.85 -0.35 -11.48
N ALA A 169 -28.95 -1.17 -10.44
CA ALA A 169 -30.23 -1.65 -9.91
C ALA A 169 -30.96 -0.64 -9.01
N LEU A 170 -30.22 0.11 -8.18
CA LEU A 170 -30.78 0.91 -7.06
C LEU A 170 -30.32 2.38 -7.08
N GLY A 171 -29.50 2.77 -8.05
CA GLY A 171 -28.89 4.10 -8.10
C GLY A 171 -27.60 4.22 -7.31
N TRP A 172 -26.82 5.27 -7.60
CA TRP A 172 -25.51 5.47 -6.99
C TRP A 172 -25.58 5.82 -5.49
N GLN A 173 -26.67 6.45 -5.02
CA GLN A 173 -26.89 6.74 -3.60
C GLN A 173 -26.98 5.46 -2.77
N ALA A 174 -27.60 4.40 -3.32
CA ALA A 174 -27.69 3.10 -2.65
C ALA A 174 -26.32 2.49 -2.39
N VAL A 175 -25.34 2.73 -3.28
CA VAL A 175 -23.94 2.31 -3.03
C VAL A 175 -23.41 3.02 -1.79
N ALA A 176 -23.60 4.33 -1.65
CA ALA A 176 -23.15 5.07 -0.47
C ALA A 176 -23.81 4.54 0.81
N TYR A 177 -25.11 4.27 0.81
CA TYR A 177 -25.83 3.72 1.98
C TYR A 177 -25.32 2.33 2.36
N ILE A 178 -25.15 1.43 1.40
CA ILE A 178 -24.72 0.05 1.66
C ILE A 178 -23.28 0.03 2.18
N TRP A 179 -22.37 0.83 1.60
CA TRP A 179 -20.98 0.90 2.08
C TRP A 179 -20.89 1.56 3.46
N ALA A 180 -21.69 2.59 3.73
CA ALA A 180 -21.78 3.20 5.06
C ALA A 180 -22.31 2.20 6.09
N ALA A 181 -23.37 1.45 5.79
CA ALA A 181 -23.91 0.41 6.65
C ALA A 181 -22.89 -0.71 6.90
N ALA A 182 -22.17 -1.16 5.85
CA ALA A 182 -21.11 -2.16 5.98
C ALA A 182 -19.98 -1.70 6.91
N LEU A 183 -19.55 -0.43 6.82
CA LEU A 183 -18.56 0.16 7.73
C LEU A 183 -19.07 0.19 9.17
N ALA A 184 -20.32 0.64 9.40
CA ALA A 184 -20.90 0.73 10.73
C ALA A 184 -21.07 -0.66 11.38
N VAL A 185 -21.60 -1.64 10.64
CA VAL A 185 -21.73 -3.02 11.10
C VAL A 185 -20.35 -3.62 11.40
N THR A 186 -19.38 -3.40 10.52
CA THR A 186 -17.99 -3.89 10.73
C THR A 186 -17.38 -3.24 11.98
N ALA A 187 -17.63 -1.96 12.25
CA ALA A 187 -17.14 -1.28 13.45
C ALA A 187 -17.69 -1.93 14.73
N VAL A 188 -19.00 -2.23 14.76
CA VAL A 188 -19.64 -2.90 15.88
C VAL A 188 -19.09 -4.33 16.04
N LEU A 189 -19.00 -5.09 14.96
CA LEU A 189 -18.46 -6.45 15.02
C LEU A 189 -17.01 -6.46 15.49
N PHE A 190 -16.18 -5.53 14.96
CA PHE A 190 -14.79 -5.38 15.39
C PHE A 190 -14.69 -5.08 16.89
N TRP A 191 -15.50 -4.14 17.38
CA TRP A 191 -15.55 -3.80 18.79
C TRP A 191 -15.93 -4.98 19.67
N VAL A 192 -16.92 -5.77 19.30
CA VAL A 192 -17.39 -6.92 20.08
C VAL A 192 -16.43 -8.10 20.03
N THR A 193 -15.80 -8.35 18.90
CA THR A 193 -14.96 -9.55 18.68
C THR A 193 -13.50 -9.38 19.09
N THR A 194 -13.00 -8.14 19.18
CA THR A 194 -11.59 -7.86 19.49
C THR A 194 -11.41 -7.39 20.93
N LYS A 195 -10.18 -7.46 21.41
CA LYS A 195 -9.74 -6.98 22.72
C LYS A 195 -8.73 -5.87 22.57
N ASP A 196 -8.50 -5.11 23.64
CA ASP A 196 -7.42 -4.14 23.69
C ASP A 196 -6.06 -4.85 23.53
N ASP A 197 -5.11 -4.13 22.95
CA ASP A 197 -3.78 -4.72 22.73
C ASP A 197 -3.09 -5.07 24.08
N PRO A 198 -2.32 -6.18 24.12
CA PRO A 198 -1.79 -6.72 25.39
C PRO A 198 -0.95 -5.74 26.20
N ASP A 199 -0.27 -4.81 25.51
CA ASP A 199 0.69 -3.90 26.14
C ASP A 199 0.11 -2.53 26.50
N LEU A 200 -1.18 -2.28 26.22
CA LEU A 200 -1.78 -0.96 26.38
C LEU A 200 -1.71 -0.48 27.83
N ALA A 201 -2.10 -1.34 28.78
CA ALA A 201 -2.07 -1.02 30.20
C ALA A 201 -0.64 -0.75 30.69
N ALA A 202 0.32 -1.59 30.26
CA ALA A 202 1.72 -1.44 30.63
C ALA A 202 2.34 -0.16 30.06
N ARG A 203 2.01 0.21 28.82
CA ARG A 203 2.47 1.48 28.22
C ARG A 203 1.91 2.70 28.93
N ARG A 204 0.61 2.67 29.27
CA ARG A 204 -0.04 3.75 30.06
C ARG A 204 0.62 3.90 31.43
N ALA A 205 0.87 2.79 32.12
CA ALA A 205 1.52 2.80 33.43
C ALA A 205 2.95 3.33 33.40
N ARG A 206 3.69 3.11 32.29
CA ARG A 206 5.07 3.61 32.10
C ARG A 206 5.12 5.07 31.64
N GLY A 207 4.00 5.71 31.37
CA GLY A 207 3.95 7.09 30.89
C GLY A 207 4.68 7.29 29.56
N VAL A 208 4.72 6.25 28.69
CA VAL A 208 5.40 6.34 27.38
C VAL A 208 4.76 7.45 26.56
N GLN A 209 5.53 8.53 26.35
CA GLN A 209 5.08 9.64 25.53
C GLN A 209 5.11 9.23 24.04
N PRO A 210 4.09 9.60 23.25
CA PRO A 210 4.11 9.39 21.82
C PRO A 210 5.23 10.21 21.18
N GLU A 211 5.79 9.67 20.08
CA GLU A 211 6.75 10.45 19.28
C GLU A 211 6.09 11.74 18.79
N SER A 212 6.82 12.86 18.89
CA SER A 212 6.34 14.13 18.34
C SER A 212 6.26 14.05 16.81
N PHE A 213 5.35 14.83 16.21
CA PHE A 213 5.23 14.91 14.76
C PHE A 213 6.58 15.25 14.08
N ALA A 214 7.36 16.17 14.67
CA ALA A 214 8.68 16.52 14.18
C ALA A 214 9.67 15.34 14.21
N ALA A 215 9.63 14.50 15.25
CA ALA A 215 10.45 13.30 15.34
C ALA A 215 10.05 12.26 14.28
N MET A 216 8.76 12.13 14.00
CA MET A 216 8.25 11.23 12.94
C MET A 216 8.66 11.69 11.54
N MET A 217 8.78 12.99 11.30
CA MET A 217 9.20 13.56 10.02
C MET A 217 10.73 13.66 9.85
N ALA A 218 11.50 13.48 10.93
CA ALA A 218 12.97 13.51 10.88
C ALA A 218 13.61 12.57 9.83
N PRO A 219 13.05 11.39 9.52
CA PRO A 219 13.57 10.52 8.46
C PRO A 219 13.60 11.16 7.06
N LEU A 220 12.80 12.21 6.80
CA LEU A 220 12.82 12.94 5.51
C LEU A 220 14.17 13.61 5.21
N ALA A 221 15.02 13.84 6.21
CA ALA A 221 16.37 14.32 5.98
C ALA A 221 17.30 13.27 5.32
N ASN A 222 16.88 12.01 5.26
CA ASN A 222 17.70 10.91 4.72
C ASN A 222 17.29 10.56 3.29
N LEU A 223 18.21 10.71 2.33
CA LEU A 223 17.98 10.40 0.92
C LEU A 223 17.54 8.95 0.66
N GLN A 224 17.97 8.00 1.49
CA GLN A 224 17.57 6.59 1.36
C GLN A 224 16.08 6.39 1.69
N VAL A 225 15.53 7.19 2.59
CA VAL A 225 14.09 7.19 2.90
C VAL A 225 13.28 7.67 1.69
N TRP A 226 13.75 8.72 0.99
CA TRP A 226 13.14 9.18 -0.26
C TRP A 226 13.18 8.11 -1.35
N ARG A 227 14.26 7.35 -1.43
CA ARG A 227 14.36 6.21 -2.36
C ARG A 227 13.30 5.14 -2.06
N PHE A 228 13.16 4.71 -0.80
CA PHE A 228 12.12 3.77 -0.41
C PHE A 228 10.71 4.35 -0.59
N SER A 229 10.55 5.64 -0.35
CA SER A 229 9.30 6.36 -0.61
C SER A 229 8.92 6.35 -2.09
N LEU A 230 9.88 6.57 -2.99
CA LEU A 230 9.64 6.48 -4.44
C LEU A 230 9.28 5.05 -4.86
N TYR A 231 9.94 4.03 -4.28
CA TYR A 231 9.58 2.64 -4.56
C TYR A 231 8.14 2.36 -4.13
N TYR A 232 7.76 2.81 -2.94
CA TYR A 232 6.40 2.60 -2.44
C TYR A 232 5.38 3.47 -3.17
N PHE A 233 5.76 4.65 -3.62
CA PHE A 233 4.96 5.51 -4.50
C PHE A 233 4.57 4.77 -5.78
N PHE A 234 5.50 4.03 -6.39
CA PHE A 234 5.19 3.22 -7.56
C PHE A 234 4.37 1.98 -7.21
N VAL A 235 4.87 1.10 -6.30
CA VAL A 235 4.24 -0.20 -6.07
C VAL A 235 2.92 -0.12 -5.31
N PHE A 236 2.69 0.88 -4.47
CA PHE A 236 1.44 1.10 -3.75
C PHE A 236 0.63 2.25 -4.35
N GLY A 237 1.22 3.41 -4.51
CA GLY A 237 0.55 4.57 -5.10
C GLY A 237 0.10 4.31 -6.54
N GLY A 238 0.99 3.79 -7.38
CA GLY A 238 0.66 3.38 -8.75
C GLY A 238 -0.40 2.28 -8.81
N PHE A 239 -0.34 1.30 -7.89
CA PHE A 239 -1.37 0.27 -7.77
C PHE A 239 -2.75 0.88 -7.45
N VAL A 240 -2.82 1.78 -6.47
CA VAL A 240 -4.08 2.44 -6.08
C VAL A 240 -4.57 3.33 -7.21
N ALA A 241 -3.69 4.11 -7.84
CA ALA A 241 -4.04 4.97 -8.95
C ALA A 241 -4.66 4.20 -10.12
N LEU A 242 -4.04 3.09 -10.55
CA LEU A 242 -4.61 2.21 -11.57
C LEU A 242 -5.90 1.55 -11.09
N ALA A 243 -5.98 1.16 -9.82
CA ALA A 243 -7.20 0.61 -9.27
C ALA A 243 -8.38 1.60 -9.34
N LEU A 244 -8.12 2.91 -9.23
CA LEU A 244 -9.12 3.96 -9.39
C LEU A 244 -9.40 4.30 -10.86
N TRP A 245 -8.39 4.23 -11.72
CA TRP A 245 -8.43 4.68 -13.10
C TRP A 245 -8.97 3.64 -14.09
N LEU A 246 -8.63 2.35 -13.90
CA LEU A 246 -8.93 1.30 -14.87
C LEU A 246 -10.43 1.16 -15.24
N PRO A 247 -11.42 1.28 -14.32
CA PRO A 247 -12.82 1.24 -14.72
C PRO A 247 -13.16 2.33 -15.75
N ARG A 248 -12.67 3.57 -15.54
CA ARG A 248 -12.82 4.68 -16.50
C ARG A 248 -12.12 4.38 -17.82
N TYR A 249 -10.91 3.81 -17.75
CA TYR A 249 -10.13 3.41 -18.93
C TYR A 249 -10.89 2.38 -19.78
N TYR A 250 -11.44 1.34 -19.16
CA TYR A 250 -12.20 0.30 -19.87
C TYR A 250 -13.47 0.86 -20.53
N VAL A 251 -14.18 1.75 -19.86
CA VAL A 251 -15.35 2.43 -20.45
C VAL A 251 -14.93 3.31 -21.63
N GLY A 252 -13.84 4.10 -21.47
CA GLY A 252 -13.43 5.07 -22.48
C GLY A 252 -12.76 4.46 -23.71
N VAL A 253 -11.91 3.47 -23.54
CA VAL A 253 -11.12 2.86 -24.63
C VAL A 253 -11.88 1.75 -25.34
N TYR A 254 -12.57 0.89 -24.55
CA TYR A 254 -13.21 -0.31 -25.08
C TYR A 254 -14.72 -0.20 -25.18
N GLY A 255 -15.32 0.93 -24.77
CA GLY A 255 -16.76 1.15 -24.81
C GLY A 255 -17.56 0.19 -23.93
N LEU A 256 -16.94 -0.39 -22.89
CA LEU A 256 -17.58 -1.38 -22.04
C LEU A 256 -18.58 -0.71 -21.09
N ASP A 257 -19.64 -1.46 -20.73
CA ASP A 257 -20.52 -1.04 -19.66
C ASP A 257 -19.80 -1.02 -18.29
N ILE A 258 -20.36 -0.27 -17.34
CA ILE A 258 -19.72 -0.04 -16.04
C ILE A 258 -19.60 -1.33 -15.19
N VAL A 259 -20.50 -2.32 -15.38
CA VAL A 259 -20.46 -3.59 -14.67
C VAL A 259 -19.26 -4.39 -15.14
N THR A 260 -19.13 -4.55 -16.46
CA THR A 260 -17.98 -5.25 -17.08
C THR A 260 -16.67 -4.55 -16.78
N ALA A 261 -16.62 -3.23 -16.90
CA ALA A 261 -15.45 -2.42 -16.58
C ALA A 261 -15.03 -2.56 -15.10
N GLY A 262 -16.00 -2.62 -14.19
CA GLY A 262 -15.78 -2.88 -12.77
C GLY A 262 -15.19 -4.26 -12.52
N MET A 263 -15.76 -5.32 -13.12
CA MET A 263 -15.24 -6.70 -13.01
C MET A 263 -13.78 -6.80 -13.49
N LEU A 264 -13.45 -6.17 -14.61
CA LEU A 264 -12.08 -6.16 -15.14
C LEU A 264 -11.12 -5.35 -14.24
N GLY A 265 -11.58 -4.24 -13.67
CA GLY A 265 -10.85 -3.50 -12.65
C GLY A 265 -10.63 -4.34 -11.37
N ALA A 266 -11.58 -5.21 -11.01
CA ALA A 266 -11.42 -6.16 -9.92
C ALA A 266 -10.37 -7.24 -10.26
N ALA A 267 -10.35 -7.73 -11.50
CA ALA A 267 -9.36 -8.71 -11.97
C ALA A 267 -7.92 -8.20 -11.83
N TYR A 268 -7.67 -6.90 -12.03
CA TYR A 268 -6.39 -6.26 -11.70
C TYR A 268 -6.14 -6.20 -10.19
N SER A 269 -7.15 -5.82 -9.42
CA SER A 269 -7.01 -5.51 -7.99
C SER A 269 -6.80 -6.77 -7.13
N ILE A 270 -7.34 -7.92 -7.54
CA ILE A 270 -7.21 -9.20 -6.82
C ILE A 270 -5.74 -9.66 -6.74
N PRO A 271 -5.02 -9.90 -7.85
CA PRO A 271 -3.61 -10.28 -7.78
C PRO A 271 -2.77 -9.18 -7.12
N GLY A 272 -3.05 -7.91 -7.41
CA GLY A 272 -2.41 -6.77 -6.80
C GLY A 272 -2.54 -6.68 -5.28
N SER A 273 -3.48 -7.39 -4.68
CA SER A 273 -3.71 -7.42 -3.23
C SER A 273 -3.23 -8.73 -2.60
N LEU A 274 -3.65 -9.87 -3.12
CA LEU A 274 -3.43 -11.17 -2.50
C LEU A 274 -1.96 -11.63 -2.58
N PHE A 275 -1.28 -11.40 -3.69
CA PHE A 275 0.13 -11.79 -3.85
C PHE A 275 1.10 -10.97 -2.99
N ARG A 276 0.61 -10.02 -2.19
CA ARG A 276 1.42 -9.35 -1.17
C ARG A 276 1.96 -10.33 -0.12
N VAL A 277 1.19 -11.36 0.22
CA VAL A 277 1.65 -12.43 1.12
C VAL A 277 2.83 -13.17 0.50
N LEU A 278 2.71 -13.53 -0.79
CA LEU A 278 3.80 -14.17 -1.53
C LEU A 278 5.04 -13.26 -1.61
N GLY A 279 4.86 -11.96 -1.83
CA GLY A 279 5.96 -10.98 -1.82
C GLY A 279 6.72 -10.96 -0.49
N GLY A 280 6.02 -11.10 0.63
CA GLY A 280 6.61 -11.23 1.97
C GLY A 280 7.44 -12.49 2.11
N THR A 281 6.88 -13.65 1.78
CA THR A 281 7.58 -14.95 1.87
C THR A 281 8.78 -15.04 0.93
N LEU A 282 8.66 -14.52 -0.30
CA LEU A 282 9.78 -14.45 -1.23
C LEU A 282 10.88 -13.51 -0.73
N SER A 283 10.50 -12.38 -0.11
CA SER A 283 11.47 -11.46 0.50
C SER A 283 12.19 -12.07 1.69
N ASP A 284 11.52 -12.94 2.45
CA ASP A 284 12.15 -13.69 3.55
C ASP A 284 13.12 -14.75 3.01
N LYS A 285 12.79 -15.39 1.89
CA LYS A 285 13.58 -16.48 1.30
C LYS A 285 14.77 -16.00 0.44
N TYR A 286 14.54 -14.98 -0.40
CA TYR A 286 15.51 -14.54 -1.42
C TYR A 286 16.07 -13.14 -1.17
N GLY A 287 15.62 -12.48 -0.09
CA GLY A 287 15.97 -11.09 0.21
C GLY A 287 15.08 -10.07 -0.50
N ALA A 288 14.76 -9.02 0.23
CA ALA A 288 13.89 -7.94 -0.26
C ALA A 288 14.45 -7.27 -1.53
N ARG A 289 15.77 -7.20 -1.68
CA ARG A 289 16.43 -6.62 -2.85
C ARG A 289 16.16 -7.42 -4.13
N ALA A 290 16.28 -8.74 -4.08
CA ALA A 290 16.00 -9.60 -5.24
C ALA A 290 14.54 -9.46 -5.68
N VAL A 291 13.61 -9.48 -4.73
CA VAL A 291 12.17 -9.30 -5.00
C VAL A 291 11.89 -7.92 -5.60
N MET A 292 12.58 -6.87 -5.15
CA MET A 292 12.45 -5.53 -5.75
C MET A 292 12.97 -5.48 -7.20
N TYR A 293 14.07 -6.18 -7.53
CA TYR A 293 14.51 -6.30 -8.93
C TYR A 293 13.45 -7.00 -9.78
N TRP A 294 12.90 -8.14 -9.34
CA TRP A 294 11.83 -8.82 -10.06
C TRP A 294 10.61 -7.92 -10.25
N THR A 295 10.22 -7.21 -9.19
CA THR A 295 9.13 -6.23 -9.23
C THR A 295 9.37 -5.16 -10.29
N PHE A 296 10.51 -4.49 -10.23
CA PHE A 296 10.76 -3.35 -11.11
C PHE A 296 11.02 -3.77 -12.57
N ILE A 297 11.75 -4.86 -12.79
CA ILE A 297 11.97 -5.37 -14.16
C ILE A 297 10.65 -5.82 -14.78
N GLY A 298 9.87 -6.64 -14.06
CA GLY A 298 8.57 -7.11 -14.57
C GLY A 298 7.59 -5.95 -14.79
N SER A 299 7.53 -5.00 -13.85
CA SER A 299 6.68 -3.80 -14.00
C SER A 299 7.14 -2.89 -15.14
N THR A 300 8.45 -2.75 -15.37
CA THR A 300 9.00 -1.97 -16.49
C THR A 300 8.57 -2.57 -17.82
N ILE A 301 8.67 -3.90 -17.96
CA ILE A 301 8.24 -4.61 -19.18
C ILE A 301 6.73 -4.42 -19.38
N CYS A 302 5.92 -4.65 -18.33
CA CYS A 302 4.47 -4.50 -18.44
C CYS A 302 4.06 -3.07 -18.80
N THR A 303 4.61 -2.06 -18.11
CA THR A 303 4.27 -0.66 -18.37
C THR A 303 4.76 -0.18 -19.72
N PHE A 304 5.93 -0.63 -20.19
CA PHE A 304 6.42 -0.35 -21.53
C PHE A 304 5.45 -0.86 -22.61
N LEU A 305 5.02 -2.12 -22.51
CA LEU A 305 4.10 -2.70 -23.48
C LEU A 305 2.72 -2.03 -23.43
N LEU A 306 2.23 -1.69 -22.21
CA LEU A 306 0.96 -1.00 -22.01
C LEU A 306 0.99 0.46 -22.46
N SER A 307 2.16 1.09 -22.51
CA SER A 307 2.32 2.49 -22.89
C SER A 307 2.19 2.73 -24.39
N TYR A 308 2.26 1.67 -25.20
CA TYR A 308 2.22 1.80 -26.65
C TYR A 308 0.80 2.11 -27.13
N PRO A 309 0.57 3.27 -27.77
CA PRO A 309 -0.76 3.63 -28.29
C PRO A 309 -1.07 2.86 -29.57
N ALA A 310 -2.36 2.70 -29.86
CA ALA A 310 -2.77 2.24 -31.19
C ALA A 310 -2.18 3.17 -32.24
N THR A 311 -1.37 2.62 -33.15
CA THR A 311 -0.61 3.41 -34.13
C THR A 311 -0.78 2.81 -35.52
N HIS A 312 -1.22 3.65 -36.44
CA HIS A 312 -1.31 3.30 -37.85
C HIS A 312 0.01 3.62 -38.54
N TYR A 313 0.59 2.61 -39.16
CA TYR A 313 1.84 2.72 -39.91
C TYR A 313 1.60 2.66 -41.39
N VAL A 314 2.25 3.56 -42.11
CA VAL A 314 2.35 3.53 -43.58
C VAL A 314 3.83 3.40 -43.94
N VAL A 315 4.23 2.23 -44.38
CA VAL A 315 5.61 1.94 -44.74
C VAL A 315 5.75 2.01 -46.24
N ALA A 316 6.76 2.73 -46.76
CA ALA A 316 7.08 2.78 -48.19
C ALA A 316 7.61 1.41 -48.64
N GLY A 317 6.76 0.60 -49.25
CA GLY A 317 7.12 -0.70 -49.79
C GLY A 317 7.56 -0.60 -51.25
N ILE A 318 8.29 -1.60 -51.75
CA ILE A 318 8.81 -1.64 -53.14
C ILE A 318 7.66 -1.61 -54.16
N ARG A 319 6.48 -2.12 -53.84
CA ARG A 319 5.31 -2.23 -54.74
C ARG A 319 4.19 -1.22 -54.41
N GLY A 320 4.44 -0.27 -53.50
CA GLY A 320 3.47 0.70 -53.02
C GLY A 320 3.41 0.76 -51.49
N PRO A 321 2.65 1.68 -50.91
CA PRO A 321 2.54 1.83 -49.47
C PRO A 321 1.92 0.56 -48.82
N ILE A 322 2.53 0.11 -47.72
CA ILE A 322 2.03 -0.98 -46.89
C ILE A 322 1.46 -0.36 -45.63
N GLU A 323 0.16 -0.51 -45.44
CA GLU A 323 -0.56 0.01 -44.25
C GLU A 323 -0.81 -1.11 -43.27
N PHE A 324 -0.47 -0.88 -42.01
CA PHE A 324 -0.83 -1.79 -40.91
C PHE A 324 -0.99 -1.04 -39.61
N GLU A 325 -1.79 -1.58 -38.72
CA GLU A 325 -2.02 -1.05 -37.39
C GLU A 325 -1.35 -1.95 -36.35
N ILE A 326 -0.63 -1.32 -35.42
CA ILE A 326 -0.16 -1.99 -34.22
C ILE A 326 -0.97 -1.41 -33.04
N ALA A 327 -1.83 -2.24 -32.47
CA ALA A 327 -2.61 -1.92 -31.31
C ALA A 327 -2.58 -3.09 -30.33
N LEU A 328 -2.56 -2.78 -29.05
CA LEU A 328 -2.66 -3.79 -28.01
C LEU A 328 -4.12 -4.26 -27.90
N GLY A 329 -4.36 -5.50 -28.28
CA GLY A 329 -5.70 -6.09 -28.16
C GLY A 329 -6.17 -6.19 -26.70
N PHE A 330 -7.47 -6.30 -26.49
CA PHE A 330 -8.09 -6.35 -25.17
C PHE A 330 -7.52 -7.45 -24.26
N VAL A 331 -7.37 -8.69 -24.75
CA VAL A 331 -6.88 -9.83 -23.93
C VAL A 331 -5.43 -9.62 -23.49
N PRO A 332 -4.46 -9.27 -24.37
CA PRO A 332 -3.11 -8.90 -23.95
C PRO A 332 -3.06 -7.73 -22.99
N PHE A 333 -3.89 -6.70 -23.18
CA PHE A 333 -3.99 -5.57 -22.26
C PHE A 333 -4.39 -6.04 -20.85
N MET A 334 -5.44 -6.85 -20.75
CA MET A 334 -5.91 -7.40 -19.48
C MET A 334 -4.82 -8.27 -18.81
N ALA A 335 -4.18 -9.15 -19.57
CA ALA A 335 -3.12 -10.01 -19.05
C ALA A 335 -1.93 -9.18 -18.51
N LEU A 336 -1.52 -8.14 -19.23
CA LEU A 336 -0.42 -7.25 -18.82
C LEU A 336 -0.79 -6.41 -17.58
N THR A 337 -2.02 -5.93 -17.48
CA THR A 337 -2.47 -5.20 -16.28
C THR A 337 -2.54 -6.11 -15.05
N MET A 338 -3.00 -7.34 -15.20
CA MET A 338 -2.97 -8.34 -14.11
C MET A 338 -1.54 -8.69 -13.69
N ALA A 339 -0.63 -8.90 -14.64
CA ALA A 339 0.79 -9.13 -14.39
C ALA A 339 1.45 -7.94 -13.69
N LEU A 340 1.12 -6.71 -14.11
CA LEU A 340 1.58 -5.50 -13.45
C LEU A 340 1.11 -5.45 -11.98
N GLY A 341 -0.17 -5.72 -11.73
CA GLY A 341 -0.72 -5.83 -10.38
C GLY A 341 0.00 -6.88 -9.52
N PHE A 342 0.32 -8.03 -10.10
CA PHE A 342 1.10 -9.08 -9.44
C PHE A 342 2.50 -8.56 -9.03
N PHE A 343 3.28 -7.98 -9.94
CA PHE A 343 4.61 -7.47 -9.63
C PHE A 343 4.55 -6.34 -8.60
N MET A 344 3.62 -5.40 -8.72
CA MET A 344 3.41 -4.35 -7.72
C MET A 344 3.09 -4.93 -6.34
N SER A 345 2.34 -6.03 -6.28
CA SER A 345 1.99 -6.70 -5.04
C SER A 345 3.21 -7.28 -4.33
N LEU A 346 4.13 -7.92 -5.06
CA LEU A 346 5.41 -8.40 -4.52
C LEU A 346 6.22 -7.24 -3.93
N GLY A 347 6.34 -6.14 -4.68
CA GLY A 347 7.10 -4.96 -4.27
C GLY A 347 6.56 -4.27 -3.03
N LYS A 348 5.22 -4.25 -2.83
CA LYS A 348 4.62 -3.67 -1.62
C LYS A 348 5.13 -4.32 -0.33
N ALA A 349 5.33 -5.63 -0.33
CA ALA A 349 5.89 -6.35 0.81
C ALA A 349 7.40 -6.13 0.92
N ALA A 350 8.12 -6.19 -0.21
CA ALA A 350 9.57 -6.07 -0.24
C ALA A 350 10.06 -4.70 0.26
N VAL A 351 9.39 -3.60 -0.07
CA VAL A 351 9.74 -2.26 0.46
C VAL A 351 9.67 -2.24 1.99
N TYR A 352 8.60 -2.77 2.56
CA TYR A 352 8.46 -2.79 4.02
C TYR A 352 9.45 -3.74 4.72
N LYS A 353 9.92 -4.78 4.02
CA LYS A 353 10.98 -5.65 4.54
C LYS A 353 12.36 -4.95 4.57
N HIS A 354 12.62 -4.01 3.67
CA HIS A 354 13.85 -3.21 3.70
C HIS A 354 13.95 -2.32 4.95
N ILE A 355 12.83 -1.75 5.41
CA ILE A 355 12.83 -0.74 6.47
C ILE A 355 13.49 -1.24 7.77
N PRO A 356 13.10 -2.37 8.37
CA PRO A 356 13.72 -2.86 9.60
C PRO A 356 15.19 -3.27 9.43
N VAL A 357 15.60 -3.64 8.22
CA VAL A 357 16.99 -4.00 7.91
C VAL A 357 17.89 -2.77 7.93
N TYR A 358 17.46 -1.67 7.31
CA TYR A 358 18.24 -0.44 7.21
C TYR A 358 18.04 0.50 8.41
N TYR A 359 16.90 0.42 9.09
CA TYR A 359 16.53 1.32 10.19
C TYR A 359 15.95 0.56 11.40
N PRO A 360 16.71 -0.35 12.04
CA PRO A 360 16.18 -1.21 13.10
C PRO A 360 15.67 -0.44 14.32
N GLY A 361 16.22 0.75 14.58
CA GLY A 361 15.80 1.63 15.70
C GLY A 361 14.68 2.62 15.35
N ARG A 362 14.25 2.72 14.09
CA ARG A 362 13.28 3.72 13.61
C ARG A 362 12.27 3.16 12.61
N VAL A 363 11.90 1.90 12.77
CA VAL A 363 11.02 1.20 11.83
C VAL A 363 9.66 1.90 11.69
N GLY A 364 9.09 2.37 12.81
CA GLY A 364 7.79 3.05 12.84
C GLY A 364 7.81 4.39 12.10
N SER A 365 8.75 5.26 12.40
CA SER A 365 8.83 6.59 11.79
C SER A 365 9.20 6.52 10.30
N VAL A 366 10.18 5.69 9.93
CA VAL A 366 10.55 5.50 8.51
C VAL A 366 9.41 4.83 7.74
N GLY A 367 8.79 3.79 8.29
CA GLY A 367 7.63 3.12 7.68
C GLY A 367 6.43 4.03 7.52
N GLY A 368 6.20 4.92 8.49
CA GLY A 368 5.16 5.95 8.44
C GLY A 368 5.38 6.94 7.30
N VAL A 369 6.58 7.49 7.17
CA VAL A 369 6.95 8.43 6.10
C VAL A 369 6.88 7.77 4.72
N VAL A 370 7.44 6.56 4.57
CA VAL A 370 7.37 5.78 3.32
C VAL A 370 5.91 5.47 2.97
N GLY A 371 5.10 5.11 3.97
CA GLY A 371 3.68 4.83 3.80
C GLY A 371 2.87 6.06 3.40
N LEU A 372 3.18 7.23 3.98
CA LEU A 372 2.57 8.52 3.63
C LEU A 372 2.87 8.88 2.17
N ILE A 373 4.16 8.96 1.81
CA ILE A 373 4.58 9.40 0.46
C ILE A 373 4.10 8.40 -0.58
N GLY A 374 4.20 7.09 -0.31
CA GLY A 374 3.67 6.07 -1.19
C GLY A 374 2.15 6.15 -1.34
N GLY A 375 1.43 6.45 -0.25
CA GLY A 375 -0.01 6.68 -0.31
C GLY A 375 -0.38 7.89 -1.18
N LEU A 376 0.35 9.00 -1.06
CA LEU A 376 0.16 10.19 -1.89
C LEU A 376 0.30 9.92 -3.39
N GLY A 377 1.01 8.86 -3.80
CA GLY A 377 1.02 8.40 -5.19
C GLY A 377 -0.38 8.08 -5.73
N GLY A 378 -1.23 7.48 -4.89
CA GLY A 378 -2.63 7.21 -5.25
C GLY A 378 -3.52 8.46 -5.35
N PHE A 379 -3.07 9.61 -4.84
CA PHE A 379 -3.68 10.93 -5.06
C PHE A 379 -3.12 11.61 -6.30
N ILE A 380 -1.80 11.74 -6.38
CA ILE A 380 -1.11 12.51 -7.41
C ILE A 380 -1.28 11.87 -8.80
N LEU A 381 -1.15 10.55 -8.90
CA LEU A 381 -1.14 9.85 -10.18
C LEU A 381 -2.47 9.90 -10.94
N PRO A 382 -3.67 9.72 -10.32
CA PRO A 382 -4.93 9.87 -11.04
C PRO A 382 -5.12 11.28 -11.62
N ILE A 383 -4.67 12.32 -10.88
CA ILE A 383 -4.68 13.71 -11.36
C ILE A 383 -3.76 13.85 -12.57
N ALA A 384 -2.54 13.31 -12.47
CA ALA A 384 -1.58 13.33 -13.57
C ALA A 384 -2.08 12.54 -14.79
N PHE A 385 -2.75 11.39 -14.58
CA PHE A 385 -3.36 10.62 -15.67
C PHE A 385 -4.45 11.42 -16.39
N GLY A 386 -5.31 12.09 -15.62
CA GLY A 386 -6.35 12.98 -16.18
C GLY A 386 -5.74 14.14 -16.96
N ALA A 387 -4.78 14.85 -16.36
CA ALA A 387 -4.09 15.96 -17.02
C ALA A 387 -3.39 15.52 -18.31
N MET A 388 -2.75 14.35 -18.33
CA MET A 388 -2.12 13.81 -19.53
C MET A 388 -3.16 13.43 -20.60
N ASN A 389 -4.31 12.89 -20.21
CA ASN A 389 -5.39 12.61 -21.15
C ASN A 389 -5.95 13.91 -21.77
N ASP A 390 -6.20 14.94 -20.95
CA ASP A 390 -6.75 16.22 -21.43
C ASP A 390 -5.74 16.99 -22.31
N LEU A 391 -4.42 16.91 -21.98
CA LEU A 391 -3.37 17.65 -22.70
C LEU A 391 -2.83 16.91 -23.92
N VAL A 392 -2.60 15.59 -23.80
CA VAL A 392 -1.96 14.77 -24.83
C VAL A 392 -3.00 14.06 -25.71
N GLY A 393 -4.19 13.77 -25.17
CA GLY A 393 -5.26 13.08 -25.88
C GLY A 393 -5.01 11.59 -26.12
N VAL A 394 -4.08 10.96 -25.37
CA VAL A 394 -3.70 9.55 -25.54
C VAL A 394 -3.98 8.77 -24.26
N TRP A 395 -4.90 7.82 -24.31
CA TRP A 395 -5.30 7.01 -23.17
C TRP A 395 -4.14 6.25 -22.49
N THR A 396 -3.17 5.77 -23.28
CA THR A 396 -2.03 5.03 -22.76
C THR A 396 -1.00 5.90 -22.04
N SER A 397 -1.17 7.23 -22.04
CA SER A 397 -0.28 8.18 -21.38
C SER A 397 -0.09 7.90 -19.87
N CYS A 398 -1.11 7.36 -19.21
CA CYS A 398 -1.02 6.93 -17.81
C CYS A 398 0.05 5.83 -17.61
N PHE A 399 0.15 4.89 -18.55
CA PHE A 399 1.18 3.84 -18.52
C PHE A 399 2.55 4.37 -18.92
N MET A 400 2.64 5.37 -19.82
CA MET A 400 3.89 6.06 -20.14
C MET A 400 4.47 6.72 -18.88
N LEU A 401 3.64 7.40 -18.09
CA LEU A 401 4.06 8.00 -16.83
C LEU A 401 4.54 6.95 -15.82
N LEU A 402 3.80 5.86 -15.68
CA LEU A 402 4.20 4.76 -14.79
C LEU A 402 5.49 4.09 -15.24
N PHE A 403 5.68 3.94 -16.56
CA PHE A 403 6.94 3.43 -17.12
C PHE A 403 8.12 4.30 -16.73
N VAL A 404 8.01 5.62 -16.87
CA VAL A 404 9.07 6.55 -16.46
C VAL A 404 9.37 6.42 -14.95
N ILE A 405 8.33 6.37 -14.12
CA ILE A 405 8.51 6.26 -12.65
C ILE A 405 9.20 4.95 -12.28
N VAL A 406 8.80 3.81 -12.86
CA VAL A 406 9.41 2.53 -12.53
C VAL A 406 10.83 2.41 -13.09
N ALA A 407 11.08 2.92 -14.30
CA ALA A 407 12.42 2.95 -14.88
C ALA A 407 13.39 3.79 -14.05
N VAL A 408 12.97 4.99 -13.62
CA VAL A 408 13.74 5.84 -12.70
C VAL A 408 13.97 5.12 -11.36
N SER A 409 12.94 4.46 -10.82
CA SER A 409 13.05 3.70 -9.57
C SER A 409 14.05 2.56 -9.68
N LEU A 410 14.01 1.80 -10.79
CA LEU A 410 14.95 0.72 -11.07
C LEU A 410 16.39 1.24 -11.24
N ALA A 411 16.56 2.30 -12.03
CA ALA A 411 17.87 2.92 -12.26
C ALA A 411 18.45 3.47 -10.95
N TRP A 412 17.67 4.17 -10.15
CA TRP A 412 18.10 4.69 -8.86
C TRP A 412 18.44 3.56 -7.88
N MET A 413 17.60 2.52 -7.82
CA MET A 413 17.88 1.33 -7.00
C MET A 413 19.21 0.71 -7.41
N HIS A 414 19.40 0.41 -8.69
CA HIS A 414 20.62 -0.23 -9.21
C HIS A 414 21.85 0.63 -8.95
N GLY A 415 21.80 1.92 -9.26
CA GLY A 415 22.90 2.86 -9.01
C GLY A 415 23.26 2.99 -7.54
N ALA A 416 22.25 3.08 -6.64
CA ALA A 416 22.48 3.16 -5.21
C ALA A 416 23.10 1.87 -4.64
N ILE A 417 22.67 0.69 -5.12
CA ILE A 417 23.26 -0.59 -4.73
C ILE A 417 24.71 -0.65 -5.17
N ARG A 418 25.01 -0.34 -6.43
CA ARG A 418 26.39 -0.30 -6.95
C ARG A 418 27.27 0.68 -6.18
N LEU A 419 26.73 1.85 -5.81
CA LEU A 419 27.48 2.81 -5.01
C LEU A 419 27.75 2.32 -3.59
N MET A 420 26.79 1.66 -2.95
CA MET A 420 26.98 1.05 -1.63
C MET A 420 28.00 -0.09 -1.67
N GLU A 421 27.92 -0.97 -2.66
CA GLU A 421 28.89 -2.06 -2.86
C GLU A 421 30.32 -1.51 -3.02
N ARG A 422 30.49 -0.46 -3.83
CA ARG A 422 31.81 0.20 -4.03
C ARG A 422 32.35 0.89 -2.77
N ARG A 423 31.48 1.46 -1.93
CA ARG A 423 31.87 2.20 -0.72
C ARG A 423 32.12 1.27 0.49
N ALA A 424 31.29 0.23 0.62
CA ALA A 424 31.36 -0.62 1.81
C ALA A 424 32.62 -1.51 1.82
N HIS A 425 32.94 -2.14 0.68
CA HIS A 425 34.15 -2.96 0.53
C HIS A 425 34.48 -3.17 -0.94
N PRO A 426 35.61 -2.64 -1.43
CA PRO A 426 36.10 -2.97 -2.77
C PRO A 426 36.39 -4.48 -3.00
N ALA A 427 36.57 -5.23 -1.91
CA ALA A 427 36.89 -6.66 -1.93
C ALA A 427 35.68 -7.59 -1.69
N LEU A 428 34.52 -7.07 -1.25
CA LEU A 428 33.34 -7.86 -0.93
C LEU A 428 32.32 -7.75 -2.06
N ALA A 429 32.60 -8.38 -3.17
CA ALA A 429 31.69 -8.42 -4.33
C ALA A 429 30.62 -9.52 -4.21
N ARG A 430 30.37 -10.08 -3.03
CA ARG A 430 29.42 -11.17 -2.86
C ARG A 430 28.04 -10.65 -2.40
N PRO A 431 26.92 -11.11 -2.99
CA PRO A 431 25.55 -10.75 -2.55
C PRO A 431 25.28 -11.08 -1.08
N GLN A 432 26.03 -11.99 -0.49
CA GLN A 432 25.91 -12.47 0.89
C GLN A 432 26.32 -11.44 1.96
N ASP A 433 27.08 -10.40 1.56
CA ASP A 433 27.60 -9.39 2.49
C ASP A 433 26.71 -8.15 2.62
N LEU A 434 25.51 -8.20 2.09
CA LEU A 434 24.55 -7.11 2.11
C LEU A 434 23.66 -7.21 3.37
N PRO A 435 23.17 -6.09 3.91
CA PRO A 435 22.34 -6.09 5.12
C PRO A 435 21.16 -7.06 5.07
N GLU A 436 20.56 -7.26 3.90
CA GLU A 436 19.46 -8.22 3.70
C GLU A 436 19.92 -9.68 3.83
N ALA A 437 21.16 -10.00 3.44
CA ALA A 437 21.69 -11.34 3.55
C ALA A 437 22.04 -11.72 5.00
N LEU A 438 22.41 -10.73 5.82
CA LEU A 438 22.68 -10.92 7.25
C LEU A 438 21.41 -11.30 8.04
N THR A 439 20.22 -10.96 7.53
CA THR A 439 18.94 -11.33 8.14
C THR A 439 18.41 -12.69 7.70
N MET A 440 19.01 -13.33 6.69
CA MET A 440 18.56 -14.61 6.11
C MET A 440 19.12 -15.86 6.82
N GLY A 441 19.50 -15.76 8.08
CA GLY A 441 19.86 -16.93 8.89
C GLY A 441 21.28 -17.45 8.69
N ALA A 442 22.24 -16.56 8.43
CA ALA A 442 23.62 -16.89 8.79
C ALA A 442 23.66 -17.23 10.28
N PRO A 443 24.23 -18.38 10.70
CA PRO A 443 24.40 -18.66 12.11
C PRO A 443 25.11 -17.48 12.76
N ALA A 444 24.59 -17.02 13.92
CA ALA A 444 25.19 -15.95 14.68
C ALA A 444 26.71 -16.22 14.73
N PRO A 445 27.56 -15.21 14.46
CA PRO A 445 28.99 -15.41 14.51
C PRO A 445 29.33 -15.98 15.90
N GLN A 446 29.80 -17.21 15.93
CA GLN A 446 30.26 -17.84 17.13
C GLN A 446 31.28 -16.90 17.75
N GLY A 447 31.08 -16.57 19.03
CA GLY A 447 31.71 -15.53 19.79
C GLY A 447 33.16 -15.27 19.38
N ARG A 448 33.46 -13.98 19.20
CA ARG A 448 34.87 -13.55 19.15
C ARG A 448 35.59 -14.18 20.31
N PRO A 449 36.74 -14.85 20.09
CA PRO A 449 37.56 -15.28 21.19
C PRO A 449 37.87 -14.05 22.03
N THR A 450 37.46 -14.07 23.29
CA THR A 450 37.83 -13.07 24.28
C THR A 450 39.37 -13.08 24.32
N LEU A 451 39.98 -11.99 23.88
CA LEU A 451 41.40 -11.76 24.11
C LEU A 451 41.65 -11.88 25.63
N PRO A 452 42.63 -12.71 26.07
CA PRO A 452 42.92 -12.80 27.47
C PRO A 452 43.35 -11.41 27.97
N THR A 453 42.64 -10.93 28.98
CA THR A 453 43.01 -9.74 29.73
C THR A 453 44.41 -9.93 30.27
N GLY A 454 45.35 -9.20 29.69
CA GLY A 454 46.74 -9.19 30.15
C GLY A 454 46.83 -8.87 31.63
N ARG A 455 47.56 -9.67 32.35
CA ARG A 455 47.99 -9.48 33.73
C ARG A 455 48.58 -8.09 33.90
N ALA A 456 48.09 -7.41 34.92
CA ALA A 456 48.80 -6.29 35.51
C ALA A 456 50.19 -6.75 35.97
N VAL A 457 51.23 -6.18 35.42
CA VAL A 457 52.57 -6.23 35.98
C VAL A 457 52.68 -5.07 36.96
N ALA A 458 52.66 -5.42 38.23
CA ALA A 458 53.13 -4.52 39.28
C ALA A 458 54.66 -4.64 39.34
N GLY A 459 55.38 -3.51 39.52
CA GLY A 459 56.76 -3.57 39.99
C GLY A 459 57.68 -2.55 39.35
N GLU A 460 58.03 -1.59 40.20
CA GLU A 460 59.13 -0.64 40.25
C GLU A 460 59.06 0.64 39.46
#